data_3f45510cb287b311d247e8a4172d11ba
#
_entry.id   3f45510cb287b311d247e8a4172d11ba
#
_cell.length_a   1.000
_cell.length_b   1.000
_cell.length_c   1.000
_cell.angle_alpha   90.00
_cell.angle_beta   90.00
_cell.angle_gamma   90.00
#
_symmetry.space_group_name_H-M   'P 1'
#
loop_
_entity.id
_entity.type
_entity.pdbx_description
1 polymer ?
#
loop_
_entity_poly.entity_id
_entity_poly.type
_entity_poly.pdbx_seq_one_letter_code
_entity_poly.pdbx_strand_id
1 'polypeptide(L)'
;NMQAVTDAVFASAKEAVTLCITMTGMMALWVGVMEIARGAGLIRKWSEKLKPFIHFLFPGIPKGHKVQEYIAANMIANILGLGSAATPVGLKAMEELAKIKKEKGLPEEVASNEMCTFLILNISSLQLIPVSVIAYRSQYGSSNPSAITGAAIAATLVSTATAVIFCKIKEKMTKDTF
;
A
#
# COMPACT_ATOMS: atom_id res chain seq x y z
N ASN A 1 -36.05 -22.27 5.10
CA ASN A 1 -36.86 -22.16 3.91
C ASN A 1 -35.95 -22.12 2.69
N MET A 2 -35.97 -23.18 1.84
CA MET A 2 -35.08 -23.34 0.69
C MET A 2 -35.23 -22.16 -0.28
N GLN A 3 -36.43 -21.67 -0.49
CA GLN A 3 -36.72 -20.56 -1.39
C GLN A 3 -36.00 -19.26 -0.93
N ALA A 4 -36.05 -18.94 0.36
CA ALA A 4 -35.35 -17.78 0.89
C ALA A 4 -33.81 -17.85 0.73
N VAL A 5 -33.25 -19.06 0.79
CA VAL A 5 -31.82 -19.27 0.55
C VAL A 5 -31.49 -19.05 -0.94
N THR A 6 -32.32 -19.58 -1.82
CA THR A 6 -32.14 -19.41 -3.28
C THR A 6 -32.25 -17.93 -3.68
N ASP A 7 -33.27 -17.24 -3.17
CA ASP A 7 -33.44 -15.79 -3.42
C ASP A 7 -32.26 -14.96 -2.91
N ALA A 8 -31.75 -15.29 -1.73
CA ALA A 8 -30.57 -14.63 -1.15
C ALA A 8 -29.31 -14.88 -2.00
N VAL A 9 -29.13 -16.09 -2.54
CA VAL A 9 -27.99 -16.40 -3.41
C VAL A 9 -28.04 -15.56 -4.69
N PHE A 10 -29.21 -15.49 -5.36
CA PHE A 10 -29.35 -14.67 -6.56
C PHE A 10 -29.20 -13.17 -6.30
N ALA A 11 -29.75 -12.67 -5.19
CA ALA A 11 -29.57 -11.28 -4.78
C ALA A 11 -28.11 -10.95 -4.54
N SER A 12 -27.38 -11.80 -3.79
CA SER A 12 -25.96 -11.62 -3.50
C SER A 12 -25.10 -11.71 -4.78
N ALA A 13 -25.43 -12.62 -5.71
CA ALA A 13 -24.71 -12.71 -6.98
C ALA A 13 -24.88 -11.43 -7.82
N LYS A 14 -26.10 -10.88 -7.90
CA LYS A 14 -26.38 -9.63 -8.59
C LYS A 14 -25.64 -8.46 -7.95
N GLU A 15 -25.64 -8.38 -6.63
CA GLU A 15 -24.93 -7.36 -5.88
C GLU A 15 -23.40 -7.45 -6.11
N ALA A 16 -22.84 -8.65 -6.10
CA ALA A 16 -21.41 -8.87 -6.37
C ALA A 16 -21.01 -8.37 -7.77
N VAL A 17 -21.80 -8.68 -8.81
CA VAL A 17 -21.54 -8.17 -10.18
C VAL A 17 -21.61 -6.65 -10.24
N THR A 18 -22.62 -6.05 -9.61
CA THR A 18 -22.76 -4.58 -9.54
C THR A 18 -21.58 -3.92 -8.84
N LEU A 19 -21.14 -4.51 -7.72
CA LEU A 19 -19.94 -4.08 -7.00
C LEU A 19 -18.69 -4.16 -7.89
N CYS A 20 -18.47 -5.25 -8.56
CA CYS A 20 -17.32 -5.43 -9.46
C CYS A 20 -17.27 -4.35 -10.54
N ILE A 21 -18.41 -4.07 -11.20
CA ILE A 21 -18.49 -3.04 -12.25
C ILE A 21 -18.20 -1.65 -11.67
N THR A 22 -18.84 -1.31 -10.56
CA THR A 22 -18.66 0.00 -9.89
C THR A 22 -17.22 0.20 -9.44
N MET A 23 -16.65 -0.80 -8.79
CA MET A 23 -15.25 -0.74 -8.33
C MET A 23 -14.27 -0.65 -9.50
N THR A 24 -14.51 -1.39 -10.58
CA THR A 24 -13.69 -1.31 -11.80
C THR A 24 -13.71 0.11 -12.38
N GLY A 25 -14.88 0.73 -12.48
CA GLY A 25 -15.02 2.11 -12.95
C GLY A 25 -14.27 3.12 -12.06
N MET A 26 -14.43 3.02 -10.75
CA MET A 26 -13.73 3.88 -9.79
C MET A 26 -12.21 3.70 -9.87
N MET A 27 -11.73 2.47 -9.95
CA MET A 27 -10.30 2.18 -10.08
C MET A 27 -9.73 2.68 -11.41
N ALA A 28 -10.46 2.51 -12.51
CA ALA A 28 -10.05 3.03 -13.82
C ALA A 28 -9.92 4.55 -13.82
N LEU A 29 -10.89 5.26 -13.21
CA LEU A 29 -10.83 6.72 -13.04
C LEU A 29 -9.56 7.14 -12.27
N TRP A 30 -9.32 6.53 -11.10
CA TRP A 30 -8.17 6.87 -10.26
C TRP A 30 -6.83 6.52 -10.93
N VAL A 31 -6.74 5.38 -11.61
CA VAL A 31 -5.55 5.02 -12.38
C VAL A 31 -5.28 6.07 -13.48
N GLY A 32 -6.33 6.52 -14.16
CA GLY A 32 -6.22 7.59 -15.16
C GLY A 32 -5.71 8.92 -14.57
N VAL A 33 -6.28 9.35 -13.43
CA VAL A 33 -5.81 10.55 -12.70
C VAL A 33 -4.35 10.41 -12.28
N MET A 34 -3.93 9.23 -11.83
CA MET A 34 -2.55 8.97 -11.45
C MET A 34 -1.58 8.97 -12.62
N GLU A 35 -2.04 8.49 -13.79
CA GLU A 35 -1.19 8.54 -14.98
C GLU A 35 -0.96 9.98 -15.44
N ILE A 36 -1.96 10.85 -15.30
CA ILE A 36 -1.80 12.29 -15.50
C ILE A 36 -0.78 12.88 -14.51
N ALA A 37 -0.90 12.54 -13.23
CA ALA A 37 0.03 13.01 -12.19
C ALA A 37 1.47 12.51 -12.44
N ARG A 38 1.63 11.29 -12.96
CA ARG A 38 2.92 10.73 -13.38
C ARG A 38 3.49 11.51 -14.56
N GLY A 39 2.69 11.73 -15.60
CA GLY A 39 3.07 12.52 -16.77
C GLY A 39 3.48 13.96 -16.43
N ALA A 40 2.81 14.57 -15.44
CA ALA A 40 3.16 15.88 -14.89
C ALA A 40 4.44 15.88 -14.01
N GLY A 41 5.08 14.74 -13.79
CA GLY A 41 6.30 14.63 -12.98
C GLY A 41 6.08 14.79 -11.47
N LEU A 42 4.83 14.83 -10.98
CA LEU A 42 4.52 14.98 -9.56
C LEU A 42 5.04 13.79 -8.74
N ILE A 43 4.87 12.57 -9.26
CA ILE A 43 5.32 11.34 -8.60
C ILE A 43 6.84 11.36 -8.40
N ARG A 44 7.60 11.82 -9.40
CA ARG A 44 9.05 11.94 -9.31
C ARG A 44 9.47 12.95 -8.22
N LYS A 45 8.85 14.12 -8.20
CA LYS A 45 9.11 15.14 -7.16
C LYS A 45 8.80 14.61 -5.75
N TRP A 46 7.73 13.87 -5.58
CA TRP A 46 7.38 13.26 -4.31
C TRP A 46 8.32 12.13 -3.92
N SER A 47 8.74 11.30 -4.87
CA SER A 47 9.76 10.26 -4.63
C SER A 47 11.07 10.87 -4.13
N GLU A 48 11.50 11.99 -4.69
CA GLU A 48 12.72 12.69 -4.24
C GLU A 48 12.60 13.19 -2.79
N LYS A 49 11.43 13.73 -2.41
CA LYS A 49 11.16 14.14 -1.03
C LYS A 49 11.07 12.96 -0.05
N LEU A 50 10.68 11.79 -0.52
CA LEU A 50 10.61 10.58 0.31
C LEU A 50 11.96 9.88 0.48
N LYS A 51 12.97 10.15 -0.35
CA LYS A 51 14.30 9.52 -0.26
C LYS A 51 14.91 9.55 1.15
N PRO A 52 14.94 10.69 1.87
CA PRO A 52 15.50 10.73 3.23
C PRO A 52 14.72 9.84 4.21
N PHE A 53 13.40 9.79 4.07
CA PHE A 53 12.54 8.95 4.90
C PHE A 53 12.75 7.46 4.58
N ILE A 54 12.87 7.11 3.29
CA ILE A 54 13.18 5.75 2.84
C ILE A 54 14.56 5.33 3.37
N HIS A 55 15.55 6.20 3.31
CA HIS A 55 16.88 5.88 3.83
C HIS A 55 16.88 5.68 5.36
N PHE A 56 16.06 6.45 6.08
CA PHE A 56 15.86 6.24 7.51
C PHE A 56 15.18 4.90 7.81
N LEU A 57 14.18 4.50 7.02
CA LEU A 57 13.46 3.25 7.23
C LEU A 57 14.25 2.01 6.80
N PHE A 58 15.07 2.14 5.77
CA PHE A 58 15.79 1.04 5.12
C PHE A 58 17.31 1.32 5.07
N PRO A 59 17.99 1.37 6.20
CA PRO A 59 19.42 1.70 6.23
C PRO A 59 20.31 0.65 5.56
N GLY A 60 19.84 -0.59 5.46
CA GLY A 60 20.56 -1.68 4.78
C GLY A 60 20.50 -1.61 3.25
N ILE A 61 19.77 -0.67 2.64
CA ILE A 61 19.73 -0.50 1.19
C ILE A 61 20.86 0.45 0.76
N PRO A 62 21.69 0.07 -0.23
CA PRO A 62 22.73 0.96 -0.79
C PRO A 62 22.12 2.25 -1.33
N LYS A 63 22.83 3.37 -1.12
CA LYS A 63 22.39 4.69 -1.62
C LYS A 63 22.34 4.67 -3.15
N GLY A 64 21.22 5.17 -3.71
CA GLY A 64 21.02 5.24 -5.16
C GLY A 64 20.62 3.91 -5.81
N HIS A 65 20.38 2.85 -5.05
CA HIS A 65 19.89 1.59 -5.61
C HIS A 65 18.45 1.75 -6.10
N LYS A 66 18.13 1.16 -7.26
CA LYS A 66 16.81 1.28 -7.94
C LYS A 66 15.62 0.81 -7.07
N VAL A 67 15.86 -0.06 -6.08
CA VAL A 67 14.81 -0.48 -5.15
C VAL A 67 14.19 0.68 -4.38
N GLN A 68 14.96 1.74 -4.11
CA GLN A 68 14.45 2.94 -3.43
C GLN A 68 13.34 3.63 -4.25
N GLU A 69 13.46 3.61 -5.58
CA GLU A 69 12.44 4.17 -6.47
C GLU A 69 11.17 3.31 -6.47
N TYR A 70 11.30 1.99 -6.45
CA TYR A 70 10.14 1.08 -6.34
C TYR A 70 9.45 1.22 -4.99
N ILE A 71 10.20 1.29 -3.89
CA ILE A 71 9.64 1.54 -2.55
C ILE A 71 8.91 2.90 -2.52
N ALA A 72 9.53 3.97 -3.03
CA ALA A 72 8.92 5.29 -3.09
C ALA A 72 7.62 5.28 -3.91
N ALA A 73 7.63 4.67 -5.08
CA ALA A 73 6.45 4.59 -5.94
C ALA A 73 5.33 3.77 -5.30
N ASN A 74 5.65 2.66 -4.63
CA ASN A 74 4.70 1.85 -3.88
C ASN A 74 4.09 2.65 -2.72
N MET A 75 4.91 3.35 -1.92
CA MET A 75 4.43 4.19 -0.82
C MET A 75 3.52 5.31 -1.31
N ILE A 76 3.88 5.99 -2.39
CA ILE A 76 3.04 7.06 -2.98
C ILE A 76 1.71 6.50 -3.44
N ALA A 77 1.70 5.35 -4.11
CA ALA A 77 0.48 4.70 -4.55
C ALA A 77 -0.43 4.35 -3.37
N ASN A 78 0.12 3.82 -2.28
CA ASN A 78 -0.64 3.53 -1.05
C ASN A 78 -1.18 4.80 -0.38
N ILE A 79 -0.37 5.85 -0.24
CA ILE A 79 -0.78 7.14 0.32
C ILE A 79 -1.98 7.72 -0.46
N LEU A 80 -1.98 7.53 -1.77
CA LEU A 80 -3.07 8.00 -2.65
C LEU A 80 -4.26 7.02 -2.74
N GLY A 81 -4.23 5.93 -1.98
CA GLY A 81 -5.32 4.96 -1.91
C GLY A 81 -5.42 4.03 -3.12
N LEU A 82 -4.33 3.86 -3.86
CA LEU A 82 -4.25 3.06 -5.09
C LEU A 82 -3.63 1.67 -4.83
N GLY A 83 -4.18 0.93 -3.88
CA GLY A 83 -3.64 -0.38 -3.49
C GLY A 83 -3.38 -1.35 -4.65
N SER A 84 -4.28 -1.40 -5.63
CA SER A 84 -4.10 -2.24 -6.84
C SER A 84 -2.93 -1.81 -7.72
N ALA A 85 -2.67 -0.50 -7.84
CA ALA A 85 -1.53 0.03 -8.59
C ALA A 85 -0.20 -0.10 -7.80
N ALA A 86 -0.27 -0.16 -6.49
CA ALA A 86 0.89 -0.38 -5.62
C ALA A 86 1.45 -1.81 -5.73
N THR A 87 0.59 -2.82 -5.96
CA THR A 87 0.98 -4.23 -5.96
C THR A 87 2.08 -4.58 -6.96
N PRO A 88 1.99 -4.25 -8.26
CA PRO A 88 3.05 -4.61 -9.22
C PRO A 88 4.40 -3.97 -8.90
N VAL A 89 4.37 -2.74 -8.38
CA VAL A 89 5.59 -2.01 -7.99
C VAL A 89 6.16 -2.58 -6.70
N GLY A 90 5.29 -2.98 -5.76
CA GLY A 90 5.67 -3.66 -4.53
C GLY A 90 6.36 -5.00 -4.78
N LEU A 91 5.86 -5.79 -5.73
CA LEU A 91 6.50 -7.06 -6.12
C LEU A 91 7.91 -6.81 -6.68
N LYS A 92 8.09 -5.81 -7.55
CA LYS A 92 9.42 -5.42 -8.04
C LYS A 92 10.35 -4.96 -6.92
N ALA A 93 9.83 -4.22 -5.93
CA ALA A 93 10.61 -3.84 -4.76
C ALA A 93 11.09 -5.07 -3.99
N MET A 94 10.21 -6.06 -3.76
CA MET A 94 10.56 -7.31 -3.08
C MET A 94 11.57 -8.14 -3.84
N GLU A 95 11.47 -8.24 -5.17
CA GLU A 95 12.46 -8.92 -6.02
C GLU A 95 13.86 -8.29 -5.87
N GLU A 96 13.94 -6.96 -5.89
CA GLU A 96 15.21 -6.26 -5.73
C GLU A 96 15.76 -6.36 -4.28
N LEU A 97 14.90 -6.36 -3.28
CA LEU A 97 15.31 -6.62 -1.89
C LEU A 97 15.86 -8.05 -1.73
N ALA A 98 15.26 -9.03 -2.41
CA ALA A 98 15.75 -10.41 -2.40
C ALA A 98 17.14 -10.52 -3.04
N LYS A 99 17.43 -9.75 -4.11
CA LYS A 99 18.78 -9.69 -4.72
C LYS A 99 19.79 -9.10 -3.76
N ILE A 100 19.49 -7.97 -3.12
CA ILE A 100 20.37 -7.34 -2.10
C ILE A 100 20.63 -8.30 -0.95
N LYS A 101 19.61 -9.03 -0.50
CA LYS A 101 19.73 -10.06 0.53
C LYS A 101 20.72 -11.14 0.13
N LYS A 102 20.61 -11.66 -1.11
CA LYS A 102 21.52 -12.69 -1.66
C LYS A 102 22.95 -12.17 -1.78
N GLU A 103 23.14 -10.93 -2.22
CA GLU A 103 24.46 -10.29 -2.28
C GLU A 103 25.12 -10.15 -0.90
N LYS A 104 24.31 -9.99 0.16
CA LYS A 104 24.77 -9.97 1.56
C LYS A 104 25.04 -11.37 2.15
N GLY A 105 24.83 -12.45 1.39
CA GLY A 105 25.06 -13.83 1.86
C GLY A 105 24.05 -14.31 2.91
N LEU A 106 22.88 -13.67 3.02
CA LEU A 106 21.86 -14.09 3.98
C LEU A 106 21.10 -15.33 3.48
N PRO A 107 20.67 -16.25 4.39
CA PRO A 107 19.94 -17.47 4.04
C PRO A 107 18.68 -17.21 3.21
N GLU A 108 18.40 -18.07 2.24
CA GLU A 108 17.24 -17.89 1.35
C GLU A 108 15.90 -18.02 2.08
N GLU A 109 15.83 -18.84 3.11
CA GLU A 109 14.60 -19.14 3.85
C GLU A 109 14.17 -18.01 4.81
N VAL A 110 15.06 -17.09 5.14
CA VAL A 110 14.78 -16.02 6.12
C VAL A 110 14.63 -14.68 5.41
N ALA A 111 13.54 -13.94 5.65
CA ALA A 111 13.37 -12.61 5.12
C ALA A 111 14.34 -11.61 5.78
N SER A 112 14.92 -10.69 5.00
CA SER A 112 15.74 -9.62 5.56
C SER A 112 14.91 -8.60 6.34
N ASN A 113 15.57 -7.83 7.21
CA ASN A 113 14.91 -6.76 7.96
C ASN A 113 14.22 -5.75 7.03
N GLU A 114 14.83 -5.44 5.89
CA GLU A 114 14.28 -4.55 4.88
C GLU A 114 13.01 -5.12 4.25
N MET A 115 12.99 -6.43 3.95
CA MET A 115 11.81 -7.11 3.42
C MET A 115 10.66 -7.09 4.45
N CYS A 116 10.96 -7.41 5.71
CA CYS A 116 9.98 -7.36 6.80
C CYS A 116 9.43 -5.93 7.01
N THR A 117 10.30 -4.94 7.05
CA THR A 117 9.92 -3.52 7.20
C THR A 117 9.03 -3.08 6.04
N PHE A 118 9.36 -3.45 4.81
CA PHE A 118 8.56 -3.12 3.64
C PHE A 118 7.15 -3.73 3.70
N LEU A 119 7.04 -5.01 4.10
CA LEU A 119 5.74 -5.68 4.26
C LEU A 119 4.91 -5.04 5.38
N ILE A 120 5.51 -4.76 6.54
CA ILE A 120 4.81 -4.14 7.67
C ILE A 120 4.29 -2.76 7.30
N LEU A 121 5.07 -1.95 6.58
CA LEU A 121 4.64 -0.64 6.10
C LEU A 121 3.49 -0.73 5.09
N ASN A 122 3.52 -1.72 4.19
CA ASN A 122 2.41 -1.95 3.26
C ASN A 122 1.13 -2.38 3.98
N ILE A 123 1.22 -3.21 5.02
CA ILE A 123 0.07 -3.64 5.83
C ILE A 123 -0.51 -2.45 6.63
N SER A 124 0.35 -1.59 7.19
CA SER A 124 -0.09 -0.42 7.96
C SER A 124 -0.73 0.67 7.12
N SER A 125 -0.43 0.68 5.83
CA SER A 125 -1.00 1.50 4.73
C SER A 125 -1.48 2.89 5.13
N LEU A 126 -0.58 3.87 5.21
CA LEU A 126 -0.98 5.27 5.30
C LEU A 126 -1.77 5.67 4.04
N GLN A 127 -3.05 6.00 4.19
CA GLN A 127 -3.93 6.44 3.12
C GLN A 127 -4.46 7.84 3.41
N LEU A 128 -4.25 8.75 2.46
CA LEU A 128 -4.89 10.07 2.50
C LEU A 128 -6.31 10.03 1.93
N ILE A 129 -6.54 9.18 0.94
CA ILE A 129 -7.84 9.03 0.30
C ILE A 129 -8.22 7.54 0.33
N PRO A 130 -9.15 7.13 1.21
CA PRO A 130 -9.63 5.75 1.26
C PRO A 130 -10.63 5.46 0.14
N VAL A 131 -10.14 5.44 -1.12
CA VAL A 131 -10.96 5.38 -2.34
C VAL A 131 -11.97 4.25 -2.30
N SER A 132 -11.54 3.03 -1.93
CA SER A 132 -12.42 1.86 -1.88
C SER A 132 -13.54 2.03 -0.87
N VAL A 133 -13.24 2.58 0.31
CA VAL A 133 -14.25 2.81 1.36
C VAL A 133 -15.25 3.87 0.94
N ILE A 134 -14.78 4.95 0.29
CA ILE A 134 -15.64 6.01 -0.24
C ILE A 134 -16.56 5.44 -1.32
N ALA A 135 -16.04 4.60 -2.22
CA ALA A 135 -16.82 3.94 -3.26
C ALA A 135 -17.92 3.04 -2.68
N TYR A 136 -17.60 2.18 -1.71
CA TYR A 136 -18.59 1.35 -1.01
C TYR A 136 -19.66 2.22 -0.33
N ARG A 137 -19.28 3.22 0.42
CA ARG A 137 -20.22 4.12 1.08
C ARG A 137 -21.15 4.83 0.10
N SER A 138 -20.63 5.26 -1.05
CA SER A 138 -21.42 5.86 -2.13
C SER A 138 -22.43 4.86 -2.68
N GLN A 139 -22.02 3.64 -2.96
CA GLN A 139 -22.87 2.59 -3.52
C GLN A 139 -24.00 2.19 -2.58
N TYR A 140 -23.74 2.14 -1.27
CA TYR A 140 -24.76 1.83 -0.25
C TYR A 140 -25.54 3.06 0.23
N GLY A 141 -25.58 4.13 -0.54
CA GLY A 141 -26.48 5.27 -0.32
C GLY A 141 -26.09 6.18 0.84
N SER A 142 -24.82 6.23 1.23
CA SER A 142 -24.37 7.20 2.23
C SER A 142 -24.58 8.63 1.74
N SER A 143 -25.21 9.48 2.53
CA SER A 143 -25.43 10.90 2.23
C SER A 143 -24.12 11.71 2.14
N ASN A 144 -23.05 11.23 2.81
CA ASN A 144 -21.72 11.82 2.74
C ASN A 144 -20.65 10.73 2.73
N PRO A 145 -20.33 10.14 1.55
CA PRO A 145 -19.36 9.06 1.44
C PRO A 145 -17.95 9.44 1.92
N SER A 146 -17.53 10.68 1.69
CA SER A 146 -16.20 11.19 2.01
C SER A 146 -15.99 11.55 3.48
N ALA A 147 -17.04 11.58 4.32
CA ALA A 147 -16.93 11.92 5.74
C ALA A 147 -15.96 11.03 6.53
N ILE A 148 -15.72 9.80 6.07
CA ILE A 148 -14.77 8.86 6.67
C ILE A 148 -13.30 9.28 6.52
N THR A 149 -12.98 10.16 5.59
CA THR A 149 -11.60 10.50 5.20
C THR A 149 -10.76 10.98 6.39
N GLY A 150 -11.30 11.90 7.20
CA GLY A 150 -10.60 12.42 8.38
C GLY A 150 -10.27 11.32 9.40
N ALA A 151 -11.24 10.48 9.72
CA ALA A 151 -11.05 9.36 10.64
C ALA A 151 -10.08 8.32 10.07
N ALA A 152 -10.15 8.03 8.78
CA ALA A 152 -9.25 7.10 8.10
C ALA A 152 -7.80 7.61 8.12
N ILE A 153 -7.57 8.90 7.85
CA ILE A 153 -6.23 9.51 7.95
C ILE A 153 -5.68 9.36 9.37
N ALA A 154 -6.46 9.72 10.39
CA ALA A 154 -6.02 9.60 11.78
C ALA A 154 -5.68 8.15 12.15
N ALA A 155 -6.55 7.20 11.81
CA ALA A 155 -6.33 5.77 12.08
C ALA A 155 -5.08 5.22 11.38
N THR A 156 -4.90 5.53 10.09
CA THR A 156 -3.75 5.05 9.31
C THR A 156 -2.44 5.73 9.72
N LEU A 157 -2.47 6.98 10.18
CA LEU A 157 -1.30 7.66 10.76
C LEU A 157 -0.84 6.95 12.03
N VAL A 158 -1.75 6.65 12.96
CA VAL A 158 -1.43 5.92 14.20
C VAL A 158 -0.88 4.53 13.86
N SER A 159 -1.55 3.80 12.96
CA SER A 159 -1.10 2.47 12.51
C SER A 159 0.31 2.52 11.93
N THR A 160 0.58 3.46 11.02
CA THR A 160 1.90 3.60 10.38
C THR A 160 2.98 4.04 11.37
N ALA A 161 2.67 4.97 12.29
CA ALA A 161 3.59 5.36 13.34
C ALA A 161 3.98 4.16 14.23
N THR A 162 3.01 3.36 14.64
CA THR A 162 3.24 2.14 15.42
C THR A 162 4.09 1.14 14.63
N ALA A 163 3.80 0.94 13.35
CA ALA A 163 4.58 0.08 12.46
C ALA A 163 6.05 0.52 12.36
N VAL A 164 6.31 1.82 12.16
CA VAL A 164 7.66 2.38 12.08
C VAL A 164 8.42 2.18 13.39
N ILE A 165 7.78 2.48 14.53
CA ILE A 165 8.39 2.29 15.86
C ILE A 165 8.75 0.81 16.06
N PHE A 166 7.83 -0.10 15.77
CA PHE A 166 8.06 -1.54 15.89
C PHE A 166 9.23 -2.01 15.01
N CYS A 167 9.26 -1.59 13.73
CA CYS A 167 10.36 -1.95 12.82
C CYS A 167 11.71 -1.45 13.35
N LYS A 168 11.77 -0.21 13.88
CA LYS A 168 13.01 0.36 14.40
C LYS A 168 13.49 -0.32 15.68
N ILE A 169 12.59 -0.70 16.57
CA ILE A 169 12.93 -1.49 17.76
C ILE A 169 13.50 -2.85 17.34
N LYS A 170 12.81 -3.54 16.44
CA LYS A 170 13.26 -4.87 15.95
C LYS A 170 14.60 -4.80 15.22
N GLU A 171 14.80 -3.80 14.38
CA GLU A 171 16.08 -3.57 13.69
C GLU A 171 17.23 -3.42 14.70
N LYS A 172 17.04 -2.64 15.76
CA LYS A 172 18.04 -2.46 16.81
C LYS A 172 18.34 -3.77 17.55
N MET A 173 17.29 -4.49 17.95
CA MET A 173 17.44 -5.79 18.63
C MET A 173 18.18 -6.84 17.75
N THR A 174 17.95 -6.84 16.44
CA THR A 174 18.59 -7.79 15.52
C THR A 174 20.07 -7.43 15.30
N LYS A 175 20.44 -6.16 15.29
CA LYS A 175 21.84 -5.73 15.21
C LYS A 175 22.67 -6.12 16.44
N ASP A 176 22.03 -6.24 17.58
CA ASP A 176 22.69 -6.65 18.83
C ASP A 176 22.83 -8.18 18.96
N THR A 177 22.28 -8.96 17.99
CA THR A 177 22.26 -10.44 18.02
C THR A 177 23.19 -11.06 16.99
N PHE A 178 23.76 -10.30 16.07
CA PHE A 178 24.79 -10.66 15.08
C PHE A 178 25.92 -9.65 15.12
#